data_7150d176446eadec9507e556fcb8dd27
#
_entry.id   7150d176446eadec9507e556fcb8dd27
#
_cell.length_a   1.000
_cell.length_b   1.000
_cell.length_c   1.000
_cell.angle_alpha   90.00
_cell.angle_beta   90.00
_cell.angle_gamma   90.00
#
_symmetry.space_group_name_H-M   'P 1'
#
loop_
_entity.id
_entity.type
_entity.pdbx_description
1 polymer ?
#
loop_
_entity_poly.entity_id
_entity_poly.type
_entity_poly.pdbx_seq_one_letter_code
_entity_poly.pdbx_strand_id
1 'polypeptide(L)'
;MTQFPIENKKIKLAMLGMTEGNGHPYSWSIIINGRYNAEALAQCPYAAIIDYISKQPKNTLGIKDVEVSHVWTDNPEDAKLVAKVAEIENIVEDPKDVIGQVDAVLVATDIGSEHVERCKPFVEANVPIFVDKPLCDNFTDLKIFQQWIDEGKPIISSSAMRYCKEYEPYHQSTYELGDLRYINVTMAKSWEKYGIHALETLYPIVGPGFTSIQNLGDKDRNIVHLHHSKGIDINIANVFDMIGGFGLVSLVGTKSGIQIKSNDTFYAFKKQLESYVHYLRTGVKPVPWEETKELIQLVAAGIKSREEGGIKINLSEVS
;
A
#
# COMPACT_ATOMS: atom_id res chain seq x y z
N MET A 1 -20.02 8.63 -17.69
CA MET A 1 -18.92 9.13 -16.85
C MET A 1 -19.30 8.88 -15.40
N THR A 2 -18.44 8.26 -14.64
CA THR A 2 -18.67 8.03 -13.21
C THR A 2 -18.64 9.38 -12.50
N GLN A 3 -19.70 9.70 -11.75
CA GLN A 3 -19.73 10.91 -10.93
C GLN A 3 -18.78 10.71 -9.74
N PHE A 4 -17.85 11.62 -9.55
CA PHE A 4 -16.94 11.62 -8.39
C PHE A 4 -16.99 12.98 -7.69
N PRO A 5 -17.18 13.06 -6.37
CA PRO A 5 -17.43 11.96 -5.42
C PRO A 5 -18.72 11.17 -5.68
N ILE A 6 -18.76 9.91 -5.18
CA ILE A 6 -19.87 8.98 -5.39
C ILE A 6 -20.87 9.08 -4.24
N GLU A 7 -22.03 9.65 -4.48
CA GLU A 7 -23.05 9.89 -3.45
C GLU A 7 -24.21 8.89 -3.53
N ASN A 8 -24.81 8.61 -2.37
CA ASN A 8 -26.14 8.00 -2.21
C ASN A 8 -26.45 6.70 -2.97
N LYS A 9 -25.45 5.90 -3.33
CA LYS A 9 -25.63 4.58 -3.95
C LYS A 9 -24.62 3.57 -3.41
N LYS A 10 -24.89 2.29 -3.59
CA LYS A 10 -23.90 1.24 -3.38
C LYS A 10 -22.77 1.38 -4.40
N ILE A 11 -21.53 1.45 -3.94
CA ILE A 11 -20.34 1.57 -4.80
C ILE A 11 -19.99 0.18 -5.35
N LYS A 12 -19.80 0.08 -6.64
CA LYS A 12 -19.27 -1.12 -7.30
C LYS A 12 -17.81 -0.93 -7.63
N LEU A 13 -16.99 -1.89 -7.23
CA LEU A 13 -15.55 -1.90 -7.47
C LEU A 13 -15.16 -3.05 -8.39
N ALA A 14 -14.07 -2.86 -9.14
CA ALA A 14 -13.36 -3.95 -9.80
C ALA A 14 -12.01 -4.19 -9.12
N MET A 15 -11.67 -5.47 -8.91
CA MET A 15 -10.38 -5.94 -8.44
C MET A 15 -9.55 -6.37 -9.64
N LEU A 16 -8.44 -5.68 -9.91
CA LEU A 16 -7.69 -5.80 -11.15
C LEU A 16 -6.22 -6.16 -10.92
N GLY A 17 -5.79 -7.26 -11.51
CA GLY A 17 -4.43 -7.77 -11.50
C GLY A 17 -4.11 -8.62 -10.28
N MET A 18 -3.13 -9.50 -10.44
CA MET A 18 -2.51 -10.27 -9.36
C MET A 18 -1.10 -10.65 -9.77
N THR A 19 -0.14 -10.45 -8.89
CA THR A 19 1.24 -10.86 -9.09
C THR A 19 1.63 -11.98 -8.15
N GLU A 20 2.60 -12.78 -8.53
CA GLU A 20 3.11 -13.86 -7.67
C GLU A 20 3.57 -13.30 -6.31
N GLY A 21 3.13 -13.94 -5.25
CA GLY A 21 3.43 -13.53 -3.86
C GLY A 21 2.56 -12.39 -3.33
N ASN A 22 1.61 -11.84 -4.11
CA ASN A 22 0.64 -10.85 -3.70
C ASN A 22 -0.79 -11.40 -3.73
N GLY A 23 -1.35 -11.70 -2.57
CA GLY A 23 -2.70 -12.24 -2.42
C GLY A 23 -3.77 -11.19 -2.12
N HIS A 24 -3.52 -9.91 -2.34
CA HIS A 24 -4.47 -8.82 -2.06
C HIS A 24 -5.82 -9.01 -2.74
N PRO A 25 -5.92 -9.52 -3.99
CA PRO A 25 -7.23 -9.77 -4.59
C PRO A 25 -8.15 -10.67 -3.76
N TYR A 26 -7.62 -11.69 -3.09
CA TYR A 26 -8.40 -12.53 -2.18
C TYR A 26 -8.84 -11.76 -0.94
N SER A 27 -7.87 -11.24 -0.19
CA SER A 27 -8.12 -10.64 1.12
C SER A 27 -8.94 -9.35 1.04
N TRP A 28 -8.60 -8.46 0.11
CA TRP A 28 -9.30 -7.19 -0.05
C TRP A 28 -10.74 -7.39 -0.49
N SER A 29 -10.98 -8.32 -1.42
CA SER A 29 -12.34 -8.64 -1.85
C SER A 29 -13.19 -9.22 -0.72
N ILE A 30 -12.63 -10.12 0.10
CA ILE A 30 -13.32 -10.66 1.28
C ILE A 30 -13.62 -9.54 2.29
N ILE A 31 -12.63 -8.70 2.59
CA ILE A 31 -12.78 -7.60 3.57
C ILE A 31 -13.86 -6.62 3.10
N ILE A 32 -13.91 -6.28 1.81
CA ILE A 32 -14.91 -5.37 1.26
C ILE A 32 -16.29 -6.03 1.22
N ASN A 33 -16.40 -7.25 0.65
CA ASN A 33 -17.68 -7.91 0.44
C ASN A 33 -18.32 -8.44 1.73
N GLY A 34 -17.53 -8.67 2.78
CA GLY A 34 -18.03 -9.16 4.06
C GLY A 34 -18.45 -10.64 4.04
N ARG A 35 -18.11 -11.36 2.99
CA ARG A 35 -18.46 -12.77 2.80
C ARG A 35 -17.37 -13.52 2.06
N TYR A 36 -17.33 -14.82 2.25
CA TYR A 36 -16.43 -15.71 1.52
C TYR A 36 -16.92 -17.15 1.56
N ASN A 37 -16.58 -17.93 0.55
CA ASN A 37 -16.76 -19.36 0.51
C ASN A 37 -15.61 -20.04 1.26
N ALA A 38 -15.90 -20.70 2.37
CA ALA A 38 -14.88 -21.31 3.26
C ALA A 38 -14.12 -22.47 2.60
N GLU A 39 -14.80 -23.29 1.78
CA GLU A 39 -14.16 -24.40 1.07
C GLU A 39 -13.21 -23.89 -0.03
N ALA A 40 -13.59 -22.82 -0.70
CA ALA A 40 -12.74 -22.18 -1.69
C ALA A 40 -11.56 -21.44 -1.03
N LEU A 41 -11.77 -20.77 0.11
CA LEU A 41 -10.71 -20.12 0.87
C LEU A 41 -9.61 -21.09 1.29
N ALA A 42 -9.96 -22.33 1.63
CA ALA A 42 -8.99 -23.37 1.95
C ALA A 42 -8.06 -23.73 0.76
N GLN A 43 -8.44 -23.36 -0.48
CA GLN A 43 -7.63 -23.54 -1.69
C GLN A 43 -6.76 -22.31 -2.01
N CYS A 44 -6.91 -21.22 -1.27
CA CYS A 44 -6.08 -20.01 -1.44
C CYS A 44 -4.60 -20.35 -1.23
N PRO A 45 -3.69 -19.98 -2.14
CA PRO A 45 -2.27 -20.33 -2.03
C PRO A 45 -1.53 -19.57 -0.93
N TYR A 46 -2.21 -18.64 -0.26
CA TYR A 46 -1.61 -17.76 0.76
C TYR A 46 -2.10 -18.13 2.17
N ALA A 47 -1.35 -18.98 2.87
CA ALA A 47 -1.70 -19.45 4.21
C ALA A 47 -1.92 -18.31 5.23
N ALA A 48 -1.19 -17.20 5.11
CA ALA A 48 -1.39 -16.04 5.97
C ALA A 48 -2.79 -15.42 5.80
N ILE A 49 -3.33 -15.39 4.57
CA ILE A 49 -4.67 -14.86 4.29
C ILE A 49 -5.73 -15.77 4.92
N ILE A 50 -5.58 -17.08 4.74
CA ILE A 50 -6.47 -18.05 5.36
C ILE A 50 -6.49 -17.84 6.87
N ASP A 51 -5.30 -17.69 7.47
CA ASP A 51 -5.15 -17.55 8.93
C ASP A 51 -5.84 -16.28 9.46
N TYR A 52 -5.49 -15.09 8.94
CA TYR A 52 -6.05 -13.87 9.51
C TYR A 52 -7.52 -13.61 9.14
N ILE A 53 -8.01 -14.12 7.99
CA ILE A 53 -9.43 -14.01 7.61
C ILE A 53 -10.29 -14.96 8.45
N SER A 54 -9.90 -16.22 8.58
CA SER A 54 -10.71 -17.24 9.29
C SER A 54 -10.83 -16.96 10.79
N LYS A 55 -9.91 -16.22 11.37
CA LYS A 55 -9.96 -15.79 12.77
C LYS A 55 -10.92 -14.63 13.04
N GLN A 56 -11.43 -13.97 11.99
CA GLN A 56 -12.29 -12.81 12.20
C GLN A 56 -13.74 -13.24 12.49
N PRO A 57 -14.38 -12.60 13.49
CA PRO A 57 -15.82 -12.70 13.64
C PRO A 57 -16.52 -12.22 12.35
N LYS A 58 -17.52 -12.95 11.87
CA LYS A 58 -18.18 -12.61 10.59
C LYS A 58 -18.73 -11.17 10.54
N ASN A 59 -19.19 -10.64 11.65
CA ASN A 59 -19.70 -9.27 11.75
C ASN A 59 -18.64 -8.18 11.68
N THR A 60 -17.35 -8.54 11.69
CA THR A 60 -16.25 -7.58 11.49
C THR A 60 -15.85 -7.44 10.02
N LEU A 61 -16.28 -8.38 9.18
CA LEU A 61 -16.09 -8.34 7.73
C LEU A 61 -17.09 -7.35 7.09
N GLY A 62 -16.78 -6.95 5.87
CA GLY A 62 -17.60 -6.07 5.07
C GLY A 62 -17.35 -4.59 5.33
N ILE A 63 -17.48 -3.81 4.27
CA ILE A 63 -17.54 -2.34 4.30
C ILE A 63 -18.92 -1.94 3.79
N LYS A 64 -19.58 -1.05 4.53
CA LYS A 64 -20.97 -0.69 4.24
C LYS A 64 -21.12 -0.01 2.88
N ASP A 65 -22.16 -0.39 2.14
CA ASP A 65 -22.57 0.20 0.86
C ASP A 65 -21.47 0.21 -0.21
N VAL A 66 -20.64 -0.82 -0.23
CA VAL A 66 -19.63 -1.06 -1.26
C VAL A 66 -19.50 -2.56 -1.54
N GLU A 67 -19.14 -2.93 -2.76
CA GLU A 67 -18.83 -4.31 -3.13
C GLU A 67 -17.78 -4.39 -4.24
N VAL A 68 -16.97 -5.41 -4.21
CA VAL A 68 -16.19 -5.87 -5.37
C VAL A 68 -17.11 -6.75 -6.20
N SER A 69 -17.57 -6.24 -7.33
CA SER A 69 -18.52 -6.90 -8.23
C SER A 69 -17.86 -7.50 -9.48
N HIS A 70 -16.64 -7.07 -9.80
CA HIS A 70 -15.87 -7.53 -10.96
C HIS A 70 -14.45 -7.90 -10.55
N VAL A 71 -13.88 -8.89 -11.20
CA VAL A 71 -12.48 -9.28 -11.03
C VAL A 71 -11.84 -9.61 -12.36
N TRP A 72 -10.58 -9.22 -12.48
CA TRP A 72 -9.66 -9.63 -13.53
C TRP A 72 -8.28 -9.89 -12.92
N THR A 73 -7.60 -10.93 -13.37
CA THR A 73 -6.19 -11.18 -13.01
C THR A 73 -5.40 -11.57 -14.25
N ASP A 74 -4.08 -11.40 -14.19
CA ASP A 74 -3.16 -11.71 -15.28
C ASP A 74 -3.22 -13.19 -15.70
N ASN A 75 -3.53 -14.09 -14.73
CA ASN A 75 -3.84 -15.49 -14.99
C ASN A 75 -5.34 -15.73 -14.79
N PRO A 76 -6.09 -16.15 -15.80
CA PRO A 76 -7.55 -16.38 -15.69
C PRO A 76 -7.96 -17.39 -14.63
N GLU A 77 -7.13 -18.38 -14.30
CA GLU A 77 -7.44 -19.36 -13.25
C GLU A 77 -7.42 -18.71 -11.86
N ASP A 78 -6.54 -17.75 -11.65
CA ASP A 78 -6.53 -16.97 -10.41
C ASP A 78 -7.81 -16.13 -10.27
N ALA A 79 -8.29 -15.50 -11.37
CA ALA A 79 -9.55 -14.77 -11.35
C ALA A 79 -10.74 -15.65 -10.96
N LYS A 80 -10.80 -16.89 -11.48
CA LYS A 80 -11.83 -17.87 -11.12
C LYS A 80 -11.79 -18.22 -9.63
N LEU A 81 -10.58 -18.44 -9.09
CA LEU A 81 -10.45 -18.80 -7.68
C LEU A 81 -10.77 -17.58 -6.79
N VAL A 82 -10.29 -16.38 -7.11
CA VAL A 82 -10.61 -15.14 -6.40
C VAL A 82 -12.13 -14.91 -6.38
N ALA A 83 -12.78 -15.03 -7.56
CA ALA A 83 -14.22 -14.89 -7.69
C ALA A 83 -14.99 -15.91 -6.82
N LYS A 84 -14.58 -17.17 -6.85
CA LYS A 84 -15.19 -18.22 -6.02
C LYS A 84 -14.99 -17.98 -4.53
N VAL A 85 -13.78 -17.55 -4.13
CA VAL A 85 -13.44 -17.31 -2.72
C VAL A 85 -14.21 -16.12 -2.17
N ALA A 86 -14.21 -14.98 -2.86
CA ALA A 86 -14.83 -13.73 -2.40
C ALA A 86 -16.28 -13.54 -2.89
N GLU A 87 -16.86 -14.55 -3.55
CA GLU A 87 -18.22 -14.55 -4.10
C GLU A 87 -18.47 -13.33 -5.00
N ILE A 88 -17.54 -13.10 -5.97
CA ILE A 88 -17.63 -12.06 -6.98
C ILE A 88 -18.39 -12.60 -8.20
N GLU A 89 -19.37 -11.86 -8.68
CA GLU A 89 -20.28 -12.33 -9.73
C GLU A 89 -19.66 -12.29 -11.13
N ASN A 90 -18.83 -11.29 -11.42
CA ASN A 90 -18.36 -11.04 -12.78
C ASN A 90 -16.84 -11.22 -12.89
N ILE A 91 -16.43 -12.12 -13.77
CA ILE A 91 -15.05 -12.26 -14.22
C ILE A 91 -15.00 -11.67 -15.63
N VAL A 92 -14.07 -10.73 -15.87
CA VAL A 92 -13.90 -10.11 -17.19
C VAL A 92 -12.64 -10.66 -17.87
N GLU A 93 -12.61 -10.63 -19.21
CA GLU A 93 -11.48 -11.12 -20.02
C GLU A 93 -10.44 -10.03 -20.26
N ASP A 94 -10.88 -8.77 -20.41
CA ASP A 94 -10.02 -7.58 -20.49
C ASP A 94 -10.32 -6.66 -19.29
N PRO A 95 -9.30 -6.15 -18.56
CA PRO A 95 -9.53 -5.22 -17.45
C PRO A 95 -10.29 -3.96 -17.85
N LYS A 96 -10.25 -3.55 -19.13
CA LYS A 96 -10.97 -2.39 -19.64
C LYS A 96 -12.48 -2.61 -19.72
N ASP A 97 -12.93 -3.86 -19.77
CA ASP A 97 -14.36 -4.20 -19.86
C ASP A 97 -15.16 -3.71 -18.64
N VAL A 98 -14.47 -3.43 -17.51
CA VAL A 98 -15.14 -2.90 -16.32
C VAL A 98 -15.49 -1.40 -16.44
N ILE A 99 -14.95 -0.69 -17.44
CA ILE A 99 -15.20 0.74 -17.66
C ILE A 99 -16.69 0.95 -18.01
N GLY A 100 -17.36 1.76 -17.20
CA GLY A 100 -18.82 1.97 -17.30
C GLY A 100 -19.67 0.94 -16.55
N GLN A 101 -19.09 -0.15 -16.03
CA GLN A 101 -19.77 -1.17 -15.25
C GLN A 101 -19.55 -0.99 -13.72
N VAL A 102 -18.44 -0.36 -13.35
CA VAL A 102 -18.07 -0.10 -11.95
C VAL A 102 -17.86 1.39 -11.70
N ASP A 103 -17.81 1.75 -10.43
CA ASP A 103 -17.64 3.14 -10.00
C ASP A 103 -16.18 3.50 -9.74
N ALA A 104 -15.35 2.51 -9.42
CA ALA A 104 -13.93 2.68 -9.15
C ALA A 104 -13.20 1.33 -9.28
N VAL A 105 -11.87 1.38 -9.34
CA VAL A 105 -11.02 0.18 -9.48
C VAL A 105 -9.94 0.13 -8.40
N LEU A 106 -9.55 -1.12 -8.05
CA LEU A 106 -8.36 -1.42 -7.27
C LEU A 106 -7.37 -2.13 -8.20
N VAL A 107 -6.25 -1.50 -8.52
CA VAL A 107 -5.12 -2.13 -9.22
C VAL A 107 -4.29 -2.82 -8.16
N ALA A 108 -4.44 -4.15 -8.06
CA ALA A 108 -3.97 -4.97 -6.93
C ALA A 108 -2.68 -5.74 -7.25
N THR A 109 -1.81 -5.18 -8.06
CA THR A 109 -0.45 -5.67 -8.30
C THR A 109 0.54 -4.91 -7.42
N ASP A 110 1.72 -5.49 -7.15
CA ASP A 110 2.75 -4.87 -6.29
C ASP A 110 4.09 -4.65 -7.01
N ILE A 111 4.04 -4.51 -8.34
CA ILE A 111 5.18 -4.17 -9.19
C ILE A 111 5.02 -2.73 -9.65
N GLY A 112 5.75 -1.80 -9.00
CA GLY A 112 5.60 -0.37 -9.22
C GLY A 112 5.79 0.08 -10.67
N SER A 113 6.72 -0.54 -11.40
CA SER A 113 7.01 -0.23 -12.81
C SER A 113 5.91 -0.61 -13.81
N GLU A 114 4.88 -1.35 -13.39
CA GLU A 114 3.75 -1.72 -14.27
C GLU A 114 2.54 -0.78 -14.10
N HIS A 115 2.50 0.00 -13.03
CA HIS A 115 1.28 0.70 -12.61
C HIS A 115 0.87 1.82 -13.56
N VAL A 116 1.79 2.49 -14.23
CA VAL A 116 1.44 3.51 -15.24
C VAL A 116 0.59 2.90 -16.36
N GLU A 117 1.06 1.80 -16.96
CA GLU A 117 0.34 1.15 -18.05
C GLU A 117 -0.99 0.53 -17.58
N ARG A 118 -1.02 -0.05 -16.39
CA ARG A 118 -2.23 -0.64 -15.82
C ARG A 118 -3.29 0.41 -15.47
N CYS A 119 -2.88 1.60 -15.03
CA CYS A 119 -3.78 2.69 -14.66
C CYS A 119 -4.28 3.50 -15.86
N LYS A 120 -3.49 3.62 -16.91
CA LYS A 120 -3.75 4.51 -18.06
C LYS A 120 -5.18 4.43 -18.63
N PRO A 121 -5.78 3.27 -18.91
CA PRO A 121 -7.15 3.19 -19.45
C PRO A 121 -8.19 3.80 -18.50
N PHE A 122 -7.99 3.65 -17.18
CA PHE A 122 -8.90 4.15 -16.17
C PHE A 122 -8.70 5.65 -15.94
N VAL A 123 -7.46 6.15 -16.04
CA VAL A 123 -7.14 7.58 -16.04
C VAL A 123 -7.81 8.29 -17.22
N GLU A 124 -7.71 7.73 -18.43
CA GLU A 124 -8.35 8.24 -19.64
C GLU A 124 -9.88 8.26 -19.52
N ALA A 125 -10.46 7.22 -18.89
CA ALA A 125 -11.89 7.12 -18.62
C ALA A 125 -12.35 7.93 -17.40
N ASN A 126 -11.42 8.56 -16.68
CA ASN A 126 -11.67 9.30 -15.43
C ASN A 126 -12.36 8.45 -14.33
N VAL A 127 -11.97 7.17 -14.23
CA VAL A 127 -12.42 6.25 -13.19
C VAL A 127 -11.52 6.40 -11.96
N PRO A 128 -12.05 6.53 -10.74
CA PRO A 128 -11.24 6.56 -9.53
C PRO A 128 -10.43 5.27 -9.32
N ILE A 129 -9.16 5.43 -8.94
CA ILE A 129 -8.20 4.32 -8.84
C ILE A 129 -7.58 4.28 -7.44
N PHE A 130 -7.60 3.12 -6.81
CA PHE A 130 -6.66 2.75 -5.77
C PHE A 130 -5.56 1.89 -6.40
N VAL A 131 -4.33 2.34 -6.28
CA VAL A 131 -3.15 1.60 -6.75
C VAL A 131 -2.47 0.94 -5.55
N ASP A 132 -2.24 -0.37 -5.62
CA ASP A 132 -1.46 -1.05 -4.58
C ASP A 132 -0.03 -0.48 -4.51
N LYS A 133 0.59 -0.68 -3.39
CA LYS A 133 1.93 -0.18 -3.09
C LYS A 133 3.04 -1.03 -3.77
N PRO A 134 4.15 -0.40 -4.14
CA PRO A 134 4.33 1.06 -4.23
C PRO A 134 3.57 1.64 -5.43
N LEU A 135 3.18 2.91 -5.35
CA LEU A 135 2.52 3.59 -6.49
C LEU A 135 3.35 3.46 -7.77
N CYS A 136 4.65 3.65 -7.66
CA CYS A 136 5.69 3.32 -8.63
C CYS A 136 7.04 3.19 -7.91
N ASP A 137 8.09 2.79 -8.63
CA ASP A 137 9.41 2.51 -8.06
C ASP A 137 10.55 3.26 -8.77
N ASN A 138 10.19 4.21 -9.65
CA ASN A 138 11.14 4.99 -10.43
C ASN A 138 10.65 6.42 -10.65
N PHE A 139 11.59 7.33 -10.95
CA PHE A 139 11.29 8.76 -11.12
C PHE A 139 10.52 9.09 -12.40
N THR A 140 10.65 8.29 -13.45
CA THR A 140 9.93 8.51 -14.72
C THR A 140 8.44 8.33 -14.53
N ASP A 141 8.05 7.22 -13.92
CA ASP A 141 6.64 6.92 -13.64
C ASP A 141 6.07 7.89 -12.60
N LEU A 142 6.88 8.29 -11.60
CA LEU A 142 6.45 9.30 -10.63
C LEU A 142 6.07 10.63 -11.30
N LYS A 143 6.79 11.07 -12.35
CA LYS A 143 6.44 12.27 -13.12
C LYS A 143 5.11 12.11 -13.86
N ILE A 144 4.83 10.91 -14.38
CA ILE A 144 3.56 10.62 -15.04
C ILE A 144 2.41 10.67 -14.02
N PHE A 145 2.56 10.05 -12.85
CA PHE A 145 1.56 10.14 -11.79
C PHE A 145 1.38 11.58 -11.30
N GLN A 146 2.47 12.37 -11.15
CA GLN A 146 2.38 13.78 -10.81
C GLN A 146 1.54 14.54 -11.82
N GLN A 147 1.77 14.35 -13.12
CA GLN A 147 0.98 14.98 -14.17
C GLN A 147 -0.50 14.63 -14.03
N TRP A 148 -0.84 13.36 -13.85
CA TRP A 148 -2.24 12.94 -13.68
C TRP A 148 -2.90 13.55 -12.44
N ILE A 149 -2.14 13.67 -11.34
CA ILE A 149 -2.64 14.34 -10.12
C ILE A 149 -2.87 15.83 -10.37
N ASP A 150 -1.97 16.51 -11.07
CA ASP A 150 -2.10 17.93 -11.44
C ASP A 150 -3.30 18.17 -12.39
N GLU A 151 -3.63 17.18 -13.23
CA GLU A 151 -4.83 17.15 -14.07
C GLU A 151 -6.12 16.81 -13.26
N GLY A 152 -6.02 16.60 -11.96
CA GLY A 152 -7.16 16.30 -11.09
C GLY A 152 -7.67 14.86 -11.18
N LYS A 153 -6.85 13.92 -11.69
CA LYS A 153 -7.25 12.51 -11.75
C LYS A 153 -7.40 11.90 -10.36
N PRO A 154 -8.48 11.12 -10.13
CA PRO A 154 -8.79 10.58 -8.80
C PRO A 154 -7.98 9.30 -8.50
N ILE A 155 -6.70 9.47 -8.23
CA ILE A 155 -5.75 8.38 -7.95
C ILE A 155 -5.26 8.52 -6.51
N ILE A 156 -5.22 7.40 -5.79
CA ILE A 156 -4.55 7.28 -4.49
C ILE A 156 -3.80 5.95 -4.38
N SER A 157 -2.80 5.93 -3.53
CA SER A 157 -2.07 4.73 -3.13
C SER A 157 -1.66 4.87 -1.67
N SER A 158 -1.61 3.77 -0.95
CA SER A 158 -1.05 3.71 0.41
C SER A 158 -0.72 2.26 0.79
N SER A 159 0.11 2.09 1.81
CA SER A 159 0.34 0.80 2.44
C SER A 159 -0.58 0.60 3.65
N ALA A 160 -1.03 -0.64 3.88
CA ALA A 160 -1.74 -1.00 5.10
C ALA A 160 -0.92 -0.72 6.38
N MET A 161 0.42 -0.69 6.27
CA MET A 161 1.29 -0.42 7.43
C MET A 161 1.07 0.96 8.05
N ARG A 162 0.59 1.95 7.27
CA ARG A 162 0.16 3.26 7.77
C ARG A 162 -0.98 3.16 8.78
N TYR A 163 -1.81 2.14 8.65
CA TYR A 163 -3.06 1.96 9.41
C TYR A 163 -2.96 0.92 10.51
N CYS A 164 -1.75 0.44 10.84
CA CYS A 164 -1.57 -0.50 11.94
C CYS A 164 -1.87 0.17 13.29
N LYS A 165 -2.83 -0.36 14.03
CA LYS A 165 -3.26 0.21 15.32
C LYS A 165 -2.15 0.30 16.36
N GLU A 166 -1.14 -0.55 16.25
CA GLU A 166 0.00 -0.58 17.15
C GLU A 166 0.87 0.68 17.06
N TYR A 167 0.86 1.36 15.90
CA TYR A 167 1.61 2.61 15.67
C TYR A 167 0.77 3.87 15.89
N GLU A 168 -0.57 3.78 15.84
CA GLU A 168 -1.48 4.93 15.97
C GLU A 168 -1.20 5.85 17.17
N PRO A 169 -0.84 5.35 18.37
CA PRO A 169 -0.50 6.23 19.50
C PRO A 169 0.65 7.20 19.19
N TYR A 170 1.63 6.76 18.38
CA TYR A 170 2.82 7.53 18.02
C TYR A 170 2.60 8.45 16.82
N HIS A 171 1.53 8.25 16.05
CA HIS A 171 1.07 9.22 15.04
C HIS A 171 0.55 10.49 15.71
N GLN A 172 0.00 10.39 16.90
CA GLN A 172 -0.56 11.51 17.66
C GLN A 172 0.47 12.22 18.49
N SER A 173 1.33 11.48 19.19
CA SER A 173 2.34 12.06 20.08
C SER A 173 3.49 11.11 20.37
N THR A 174 4.69 11.66 20.36
CA THR A 174 5.92 11.01 20.84
C THR A 174 6.43 11.64 22.16
N TYR A 175 5.58 12.38 22.87
CA TYR A 175 5.95 13.17 24.04
C TYR A 175 6.69 12.38 25.12
N GLU A 176 6.27 11.13 25.38
CA GLU A 176 6.91 10.25 26.38
C GLU A 176 8.33 9.83 25.99
N LEU A 177 8.62 9.81 24.67
CA LEU A 177 9.95 9.50 24.15
C LEU A 177 10.87 10.73 24.16
N GLY A 178 10.31 11.95 24.24
CA GLY A 178 11.01 13.19 24.02
C GLY A 178 11.25 13.45 22.53
N ASP A 179 12.31 14.21 22.21
CA ASP A 179 12.71 14.41 20.82
C ASP A 179 13.27 13.11 20.24
N LEU A 180 12.71 12.61 19.19
CA LEU A 180 13.22 11.41 18.51
C LEU A 180 14.64 11.68 17.97
N ARG A 181 15.53 10.70 18.12
CA ARG A 181 16.92 10.75 17.65
C ARG A 181 17.26 9.60 16.72
N TYR A 182 16.69 8.43 16.98
CA TYR A 182 17.00 7.22 16.23
C TYR A 182 15.76 6.35 16.05
N ILE A 183 15.59 5.84 14.83
CA ILE A 183 14.53 4.89 14.50
C ILE A 183 15.15 3.70 13.76
N ASN A 184 14.72 2.50 14.11
CA ASN A 184 15.04 1.29 13.34
C ASN A 184 13.78 0.56 12.94
N VAL A 185 13.70 0.16 11.67
CA VAL A 185 12.59 -0.64 11.13
C VAL A 185 13.14 -1.88 10.46
N THR A 186 12.47 -3.01 10.68
CA THR A 186 12.79 -4.23 9.95
C THR A 186 11.60 -4.68 9.11
N MET A 187 11.89 -5.06 7.86
CA MET A 187 10.93 -5.58 6.89
C MET A 187 11.51 -6.81 6.20
N ALA A 188 10.62 -7.63 5.67
CA ALA A 188 10.98 -8.75 4.80
C ALA A 188 10.96 -8.34 3.32
N LYS A 189 11.36 -9.26 2.45
CA LYS A 189 11.34 -9.18 0.99
C LYS A 189 12.25 -8.06 0.43
N SER A 190 11.99 -7.61 -0.81
CA SER A 190 12.83 -6.63 -1.49
C SER A 190 12.49 -5.19 -1.15
N TRP A 191 13.43 -4.27 -1.33
CA TRP A 191 13.22 -2.84 -1.14
C TRP A 191 12.17 -2.30 -2.12
N GLU A 192 12.19 -2.72 -3.37
CA GLU A 192 11.28 -2.29 -4.44
C GLU A 192 9.81 -2.46 -4.05
N LYS A 193 9.48 -3.61 -3.44
CA LYS A 193 8.10 -3.95 -3.08
C LYS A 193 7.74 -3.63 -1.63
N TYR A 194 8.72 -3.68 -0.70
CA TYR A 194 8.47 -3.64 0.74
C TYR A 194 9.16 -2.48 1.47
N GLY A 195 10.07 -1.75 0.84
CA GLY A 195 10.61 -0.51 1.39
C GLY A 195 9.51 0.51 1.70
N ILE A 196 8.51 0.59 0.83
CA ILE A 196 7.34 1.45 1.02
C ILE A 196 6.56 1.11 2.31
N HIS A 197 6.49 -0.16 2.73
CA HIS A 197 5.85 -0.53 3.99
C HIS A 197 6.56 0.08 5.20
N ALA A 198 7.91 0.03 5.23
CA ALA A 198 8.69 0.66 6.28
C ALA A 198 8.48 2.17 6.30
N LEU A 199 8.53 2.81 5.14
CA LEU A 199 8.35 4.26 4.99
C LEU A 199 6.96 4.71 5.42
N GLU A 200 5.91 4.00 5.01
CA GLU A 200 4.51 4.29 5.40
C GLU A 200 4.24 4.04 6.90
N THR A 201 5.01 3.16 7.54
CA THR A 201 4.96 3.00 9.00
C THR A 201 5.53 4.23 9.72
N LEU A 202 6.59 4.81 9.16
CA LEU A 202 7.33 5.91 9.79
C LEU A 202 6.72 7.28 9.53
N TYR A 203 6.22 7.49 8.31
CA TYR A 203 5.82 8.82 7.86
C TYR A 203 4.78 9.50 8.78
N PRO A 204 3.73 8.81 9.26
CA PRO A 204 2.79 9.40 10.20
C PRO A 204 3.41 9.79 11.56
N ILE A 205 4.57 9.19 11.91
CA ILE A 205 5.28 9.45 13.18
C ILE A 205 6.21 10.66 13.04
N VAL A 206 7.01 10.69 11.96
CA VAL A 206 8.06 11.71 11.80
C VAL A 206 7.61 12.91 10.95
N GLY A 207 6.63 12.71 10.07
CA GLY A 207 6.16 13.69 9.09
C GLY A 207 7.10 13.86 7.90
N PRO A 208 6.88 14.88 7.06
CA PRO A 208 7.73 15.20 5.92
C PRO A 208 9.08 15.76 6.35
N GLY A 209 10.07 15.67 5.46
CA GLY A 209 11.37 16.29 5.67
C GLY A 209 12.55 15.34 5.65
N PHE A 210 12.46 14.24 4.95
CA PHE A 210 13.61 13.38 4.66
C PHE A 210 14.60 14.14 3.76
N THR A 211 15.88 14.15 4.14
CA THR A 211 16.91 14.94 3.44
C THR A 211 17.83 14.09 2.59
N SER A 212 18.09 12.86 3.00
CA SER A 212 18.96 11.94 2.26
C SER A 212 18.64 10.49 2.52
N ILE A 213 19.05 9.64 1.57
CA ILE A 213 18.96 8.19 1.64
C ILE A 213 20.27 7.56 1.16
N GLN A 214 20.65 6.46 1.79
CA GLN A 214 21.76 5.60 1.38
C GLN A 214 21.39 4.14 1.57
N ASN A 215 21.51 3.31 0.53
CA ASN A 215 21.28 1.86 0.59
C ASN A 215 22.60 1.12 0.39
N LEU A 216 23.15 0.59 1.47
CA LEU A 216 24.43 -0.12 1.52
C LEU A 216 24.31 -1.62 1.24
N GLY A 217 23.11 -2.10 0.90
CA GLY A 217 22.85 -3.52 0.69
C GLY A 217 22.98 -3.97 -0.77
N ASP A 218 22.43 -5.12 -1.00
CA ASP A 218 22.23 -5.72 -2.32
C ASP A 218 20.74 -5.95 -2.59
N LYS A 219 20.40 -6.69 -3.66
CA LYS A 219 19.02 -6.91 -4.08
C LYS A 219 18.18 -7.66 -3.03
N ASP A 220 18.81 -8.56 -2.28
CA ASP A 220 18.13 -9.40 -1.28
C ASP A 220 18.32 -8.90 0.16
N ARG A 221 19.27 -8.01 0.38
CA ARG A 221 19.67 -7.50 1.70
C ARG A 221 19.86 -5.99 1.63
N ASN A 222 18.78 -5.25 1.74
CA ASN A 222 18.85 -3.80 1.72
C ASN A 222 19.00 -3.27 3.15
N ILE A 223 20.10 -2.53 3.38
CA ILE A 223 20.37 -1.81 4.63
C ILE A 223 20.37 -0.33 4.28
N VAL A 224 19.26 0.32 4.61
CA VAL A 224 18.97 1.68 4.18
C VAL A 224 19.08 2.62 5.36
N HIS A 225 19.92 3.65 5.22
CA HIS A 225 20.02 4.77 6.15
C HIS A 225 19.32 5.99 5.55
N LEU A 226 18.47 6.62 6.36
CA LEU A 226 17.75 7.86 6.04
C LEU A 226 18.11 8.91 7.08
N HIS A 227 18.25 10.15 6.65
CA HIS A 227 18.38 11.29 7.54
C HIS A 227 17.20 12.23 7.38
N HIS A 228 16.64 12.67 8.51
CA HIS A 228 15.48 13.56 8.55
C HIS A 228 15.86 14.93 9.09
N SER A 229 15.25 15.99 8.56
CA SER A 229 15.55 17.42 8.92
C SER A 229 15.37 17.74 10.41
N LYS A 230 14.59 16.94 11.14
CA LYS A 230 14.44 17.03 12.61
C LYS A 230 15.64 16.46 13.38
N GLY A 231 16.73 16.05 12.71
CA GLY A 231 17.91 15.43 13.33
C GLY A 231 17.64 13.99 13.79
N ILE A 232 16.83 13.24 13.03
CA ILE A 232 16.54 11.84 13.30
C ILE A 232 17.31 10.98 12.28
N ASP A 233 18.10 10.05 12.78
CA ASP A 233 18.72 8.99 11.99
C ASP A 233 17.80 7.76 11.95
N ILE A 234 17.55 7.24 10.76
CA ILE A 234 16.61 6.15 10.53
C ILE A 234 17.32 5.03 9.78
N ASN A 235 17.29 3.82 10.32
CA ASN A 235 17.77 2.63 9.64
C ASN A 235 16.61 1.70 9.30
N ILE A 236 16.59 1.22 8.05
CA ILE A 236 15.64 0.21 7.59
C ILE A 236 16.41 -1.00 7.09
N ALA A 237 16.16 -2.16 7.68
CA ALA A 237 16.65 -3.43 7.18
C ALA A 237 15.51 -4.15 6.42
N ASN A 238 15.63 -4.22 5.09
CA ASN A 238 14.77 -5.03 4.23
C ASN A 238 15.55 -6.24 3.75
N VAL A 239 15.34 -7.39 4.37
CA VAL A 239 16.04 -8.64 4.05
C VAL A 239 15.02 -9.67 3.58
N PHE A 240 15.28 -10.29 2.43
CA PHE A 240 14.30 -11.08 1.68
C PHE A 240 13.58 -12.14 2.53
N ASP A 241 14.30 -12.91 3.32
CA ASP A 241 13.80 -14.02 4.14
C ASP A 241 13.52 -13.65 5.59
N MET A 242 13.61 -12.37 5.97
CA MET A 242 13.42 -11.89 7.34
C MET A 242 11.93 -11.71 7.71
N ILE A 243 11.12 -12.74 7.46
CA ILE A 243 9.67 -12.68 7.69
C ILE A 243 9.33 -12.43 9.17
N GLY A 244 10.10 -13.00 10.10
CA GLY A 244 9.91 -12.80 11.54
C GLY A 244 10.12 -11.36 12.01
N GLY A 245 10.86 -10.57 11.23
CA GLY A 245 11.13 -9.16 11.50
C GLY A 245 10.14 -8.18 10.86
N PHE A 246 9.14 -8.67 10.12
CA PHE A 246 8.20 -7.80 9.43
C PHE A 246 7.43 -6.89 10.40
N GLY A 247 7.50 -5.58 10.15
CA GLY A 247 6.78 -4.59 10.94
C GLY A 247 7.32 -4.41 12.37
N LEU A 248 8.60 -4.70 12.63
CA LEU A 248 9.22 -4.38 13.91
C LEU A 248 9.85 -2.99 13.83
N VAL A 249 9.47 -2.10 14.76
CA VAL A 249 9.90 -0.71 14.83
C VAL A 249 10.47 -0.41 16.21
N SER A 250 11.64 0.22 16.26
CA SER A 250 12.20 0.79 17.48
C SER A 250 12.23 2.31 17.35
N LEU A 251 11.61 3.02 18.30
CA LEU A 251 11.63 4.49 18.40
C LEU A 251 12.47 4.86 19.63
N VAL A 252 13.50 5.67 19.44
CA VAL A 252 14.39 6.10 20.53
C VAL A 252 14.50 7.62 20.52
N GLY A 253 14.17 8.22 21.64
CA GLY A 253 14.22 9.66 21.84
C GLY A 253 15.11 10.08 23.01
N THR A 254 15.06 11.35 23.37
CA THR A 254 15.90 11.94 24.43
C THR A 254 15.51 11.53 25.84
N LYS A 255 14.30 10.99 26.03
CA LYS A 255 13.79 10.59 27.35
C LYS A 255 13.63 9.07 27.50
N SER A 256 13.21 8.39 26.43
CA SER A 256 12.88 6.97 26.49
C SER A 256 12.96 6.35 25.09
N GLY A 257 12.78 5.03 25.03
CA GLY A 257 12.67 4.27 23.80
C GLY A 257 11.65 3.14 23.92
N ILE A 258 11.09 2.73 22.79
CA ILE A 258 10.11 1.64 22.70
C ILE A 258 10.34 0.80 21.47
N GLN A 259 9.96 -0.48 21.57
CA GLN A 259 9.89 -1.40 20.44
C GLN A 259 8.44 -1.85 20.23
N ILE A 260 7.99 -1.77 18.98
CA ILE A 260 6.61 -2.03 18.58
C ILE A 260 6.63 -3.01 17.41
N LYS A 261 5.70 -3.95 17.36
CA LYS A 261 5.51 -4.85 16.23
C LYS A 261 4.06 -4.85 15.79
N SER A 262 3.82 -4.73 14.48
CA SER A 262 2.48 -4.90 13.91
C SER A 262 2.02 -6.35 14.05
N ASN A 263 0.79 -6.55 14.48
CA ASN A 263 0.23 -7.88 14.72
C ASN A 263 -1.15 -8.09 14.08
N ASP A 264 -1.90 -7.01 13.83
CA ASP A 264 -3.26 -7.10 13.32
C ASP A 264 -3.35 -6.69 11.85
N THR A 265 -2.94 -7.60 10.98
CA THR A 265 -2.98 -7.41 9.52
C THR A 265 -4.39 -7.14 9.00
N PHE A 266 -5.41 -7.82 9.56
CA PHE A 266 -6.79 -7.61 9.15
C PHE A 266 -7.27 -6.18 9.45
N TYR A 267 -7.02 -5.69 10.66
CA TYR A 267 -7.36 -4.32 11.04
C TYR A 267 -6.72 -3.31 10.08
N ALA A 268 -5.42 -3.46 9.83
CA ALA A 268 -4.67 -2.56 8.97
C ALA A 268 -5.24 -2.50 7.53
N PHE A 269 -5.50 -3.66 6.90
CA PHE A 269 -6.13 -3.71 5.58
C PHE A 269 -7.54 -3.16 5.58
N LYS A 270 -8.33 -3.49 6.59
CA LYS A 270 -9.71 -2.96 6.67
C LYS A 270 -9.71 -1.44 6.77
N LYS A 271 -8.85 -0.85 7.59
CA LYS A 271 -8.71 0.61 7.72
C LYS A 271 -8.23 1.26 6.43
N GLN A 272 -7.27 0.66 5.72
CA GLN A 272 -6.83 1.13 4.42
C GLN A 272 -7.99 1.17 3.40
N LEU A 273 -8.77 0.10 3.32
CA LEU A 273 -9.90 -0.01 2.39
C LEU A 273 -11.06 0.90 2.78
N GLU A 274 -11.36 1.04 4.08
CA GLU A 274 -12.32 2.03 4.60
C GLU A 274 -11.90 3.46 4.23
N SER A 275 -10.60 3.76 4.29
CA SER A 275 -10.03 5.05 3.91
C SER A 275 -10.22 5.32 2.40
N TYR A 276 -10.04 4.31 1.54
CA TYR A 276 -10.36 4.43 0.12
C TYR A 276 -11.85 4.68 -0.12
N VAL A 277 -12.73 3.91 0.51
CA VAL A 277 -14.18 4.11 0.39
C VAL A 277 -14.59 5.50 0.88
N HIS A 278 -14.00 6.00 1.95
CA HIS A 278 -14.20 7.38 2.42
C HIS A 278 -13.80 8.40 1.35
N TYR A 279 -12.64 8.22 0.71
CA TYR A 279 -12.22 9.06 -0.41
C TYR A 279 -13.22 9.02 -1.56
N LEU A 280 -13.69 7.83 -1.95
CA LEU A 280 -14.72 7.71 -2.99
C LEU A 280 -16.01 8.46 -2.66
N ARG A 281 -16.39 8.53 -1.37
CA ARG A 281 -17.60 9.22 -0.88
C ARG A 281 -17.44 10.73 -0.79
N THR A 282 -16.27 11.21 -0.41
CA THR A 282 -16.07 12.61 -0.01
C THR A 282 -15.18 13.41 -0.96
N GLY A 283 -14.37 12.74 -1.78
CA GLY A 283 -13.30 13.37 -2.56
C GLY A 283 -12.09 13.80 -1.73
N VAL A 284 -12.12 13.60 -0.40
CA VAL A 284 -11.01 13.97 0.49
C VAL A 284 -9.96 12.88 0.49
N LYS A 285 -8.77 13.19 -0.01
CA LYS A 285 -7.65 12.24 -0.03
C LYS A 285 -7.21 11.89 1.39
N PRO A 286 -7.07 10.59 1.74
CA PRO A 286 -6.61 10.16 3.07
C PRO A 286 -5.14 10.46 3.32
N VAL A 287 -4.35 10.55 2.24
CA VAL A 287 -2.93 10.88 2.26
C VAL A 287 -2.72 12.03 1.28
N PRO A 288 -2.15 13.17 1.70
CA PRO A 288 -1.79 14.25 0.79
C PRO A 288 -0.83 13.75 -0.30
N TRP A 289 -0.97 14.28 -1.51
CA TRP A 289 -0.11 13.87 -2.63
C TRP A 289 1.38 14.06 -2.32
N GLU A 290 1.74 15.15 -1.66
CA GLU A 290 3.12 15.45 -1.32
C GLU A 290 3.78 14.38 -0.43
N GLU A 291 3.00 13.74 0.45
CA GLU A 291 3.49 12.60 1.23
C GLU A 291 3.75 11.39 0.34
N THR A 292 2.79 11.03 -0.52
CA THR A 292 2.95 9.92 -1.46
C THR A 292 4.16 10.16 -2.36
N LYS A 293 4.32 11.38 -2.86
CA LYS A 293 5.46 11.78 -3.71
C LYS A 293 6.80 11.59 -2.99
N GLU A 294 6.95 12.13 -1.77
CA GLU A 294 8.19 11.98 -0.99
C GLU A 294 8.50 10.50 -0.70
N LEU A 295 7.49 9.71 -0.35
CA LEU A 295 7.64 8.27 -0.13
C LEU A 295 8.16 7.53 -1.37
N ILE A 296 7.60 7.83 -2.54
CA ILE A 296 8.05 7.21 -3.80
C ILE A 296 9.44 7.71 -4.21
N GLN A 297 9.75 8.99 -3.98
CA GLN A 297 11.11 9.49 -4.18
C GLN A 297 12.12 8.72 -3.33
N LEU A 298 11.79 8.41 -2.07
CA LEU A 298 12.64 7.59 -1.20
C LEU A 298 12.80 6.16 -1.73
N VAL A 299 11.72 5.53 -2.21
CA VAL A 299 11.82 4.18 -2.80
C VAL A 299 12.78 4.21 -4.00
N ALA A 300 12.54 5.09 -4.97
CA ALA A 300 13.35 5.20 -6.18
C ALA A 300 14.80 5.60 -5.89
N ALA A 301 15.02 6.54 -4.97
CA ALA A 301 16.36 6.95 -4.56
C ALA A 301 17.13 5.84 -3.83
N GLY A 302 16.43 5.01 -3.04
CA GLY A 302 17.03 3.84 -2.40
C GLY A 302 17.47 2.77 -3.39
N ILE A 303 16.70 2.56 -4.46
CA ILE A 303 17.07 1.69 -5.59
C ILE A 303 18.32 2.26 -6.27
N LYS A 304 18.27 3.54 -6.67
CA LYS A 304 19.38 4.23 -7.33
C LYS A 304 20.66 4.19 -6.48
N SER A 305 20.57 4.49 -5.19
CA SER A 305 21.72 4.43 -4.27
C SER A 305 22.40 3.06 -4.30
N ARG A 306 21.64 1.99 -4.23
CA ARG A 306 22.16 0.63 -4.29
C ARG A 306 22.84 0.31 -5.62
N GLU A 307 22.20 0.66 -6.73
CA GLU A 307 22.72 0.43 -8.10
C GLU A 307 24.01 1.20 -8.38
N GLU A 308 24.17 2.36 -7.74
CA GLU A 308 25.38 3.19 -7.84
C GLU A 308 26.41 2.88 -6.72
N GLY A 309 26.36 1.67 -6.14
CA GLY A 309 27.37 1.20 -5.17
C GLY A 309 27.18 1.74 -3.75
N GLY A 310 25.97 2.08 -3.37
CA GLY A 310 25.64 2.53 -2.02
C GLY A 310 25.98 4.00 -1.76
N ILE A 311 25.93 4.84 -2.78
CA ILE A 311 26.17 6.29 -2.61
C ILE A 311 25.03 6.94 -1.83
N LYS A 312 25.36 8.00 -1.08
CA LYS A 312 24.37 8.85 -0.45
C LYS A 312 23.69 9.72 -1.52
N ILE A 313 22.37 9.71 -1.55
CA ILE A 313 21.55 10.56 -2.42
C ILE A 313 20.84 11.62 -1.57
N ASN A 314 21.01 12.90 -1.91
CA ASN A 314 20.25 13.99 -1.33
C ASN A 314 18.91 14.12 -2.07
N LEU A 315 17.79 14.16 -1.36
CA LEU A 315 16.47 14.20 -2.00
C LEU A 315 16.23 15.52 -2.78
N SER A 316 16.91 16.60 -2.44
CA SER A 316 16.87 17.86 -3.21
C SER A 316 17.49 17.74 -4.62
N GLU A 317 18.28 16.70 -4.90
CA GLU A 317 18.95 16.46 -6.18
C GLU A 317 18.15 15.51 -7.09
N VAL A 318 17.06 14.92 -6.58
CA VAL A 318 16.22 13.97 -7.31
C VAL A 318 14.77 14.46 -7.35
N SER A 319 14.28 14.80 -8.54
CA SER A 319 12.93 15.35 -8.76
C SER A 319 12.26 14.75 -10.01
#